data_b6d7c888a03415bcb52ee9a571760132
#
_entry.id   b6d7c888a03415bcb52ee9a571760132
#
_cell.length_a   1.000
_cell.length_b   1.000
_cell.length_c   1.000
_cell.angle_alpha   90.00
_cell.angle_beta   90.00
_cell.angle_gamma   90.00
#
_symmetry.space_group_name_H-M   'P 1'
#
loop_
_entity.id
_entity.type
_entity.pdbx_description
1 polymer ?
#
loop_
_entity_poly.entity_id
_entity_poly.type
_entity_poly.pdbx_seq_one_letter_code
_entity_poly.pdbx_strand_id
1 'polypeptide(L)'
;MSTWFFPSALVEGRIAHNVRVQSQNGVITAVTIGAEPHRHTFDGVAVPGFANTHSHIFHRGLRGAGEGEDFWSWRTEMYRLANRLDPDSYYRLARAAFAELVAAGYASLGGFHCVQHQPAGGPNREQAVEM
;
A
#
# COMPACT_ATOMS: atom_id res chain seq x y z
N MET A 1 -15.20 -20.35 -2.90
CA MET A 1 -15.58 -19.84 -1.57
C MET A 1 -14.46 -20.17 -0.61
N SER A 2 -13.96 -19.17 0.14
CA SER A 2 -12.91 -19.34 1.16
C SER A 2 -13.49 -18.99 2.53
N THR A 3 -13.00 -19.70 3.56
CA THR A 3 -13.46 -19.51 4.94
C THR A 3 -12.24 -19.48 5.86
N TRP A 4 -12.17 -18.48 6.72
CA TRP A 4 -11.12 -18.31 7.73
C TRP A 4 -11.74 -18.13 9.11
N PHE A 5 -11.02 -18.55 10.13
CA PHE A 5 -11.39 -18.35 11.52
C PHE A 5 -10.28 -17.59 12.25
N PHE A 6 -10.67 -16.62 13.05
CA PHE A 6 -9.80 -15.80 13.87
C PHE A 6 -10.26 -15.83 15.32
N PRO A 7 -9.41 -16.20 16.28
CA PRO A 7 -9.74 -16.13 17.70
C PRO A 7 -10.13 -14.73 18.13
N SER A 8 -9.53 -13.72 17.50
CA SER A 8 -9.89 -12.31 17.70
C SER A 8 -9.82 -11.54 16.38
N ALA A 9 -10.75 -10.61 16.16
CA ALA A 9 -10.75 -9.73 15.00
C ALA A 9 -11.34 -8.36 15.34
N LEU A 10 -10.85 -7.32 14.64
CA LEU A 10 -11.45 -6.00 14.68
C LEU A 10 -12.68 -5.98 13.74
N VAL A 11 -13.88 -5.94 14.32
CA VAL A 11 -15.15 -5.89 13.59
C VAL A 11 -15.88 -4.63 14.03
N GLU A 12 -16.25 -3.77 13.08
CA GLU A 12 -16.98 -2.52 13.34
C GLU A 12 -16.35 -1.66 14.46
N GLY A 13 -15.02 -1.56 14.46
CA GLY A 13 -14.26 -0.74 15.42
C GLY A 13 -14.11 -1.36 16.81
N ARG A 14 -14.50 -2.62 17.02
CA ARG A 14 -14.40 -3.34 18.29
C ARG A 14 -13.71 -4.68 18.11
N ILE A 15 -12.98 -5.14 19.14
CA ILE A 15 -12.45 -6.49 19.15
C ILE A 15 -13.58 -7.46 19.43
N ALA A 16 -13.81 -8.36 18.48
CA ALA A 16 -14.72 -9.48 18.61
C ALA A 16 -13.93 -10.79 18.71
N HIS A 17 -14.50 -11.79 19.37
CA HIS A 17 -13.89 -13.10 19.55
C HIS A 17 -14.61 -14.19 18.77
N ASN A 18 -13.85 -15.22 18.38
CA ASN A 18 -14.36 -16.34 17.60
C ASN A 18 -15.04 -15.88 16.31
N VAL A 19 -14.29 -15.18 15.46
CA VAL A 19 -14.79 -14.57 14.23
C VAL A 19 -14.49 -15.45 13.03
N ARG A 20 -15.55 -15.84 12.31
CA ARG A 20 -15.44 -16.52 11.02
C ARG A 20 -15.73 -15.54 9.89
N VAL A 21 -14.80 -15.46 8.94
CA VAL A 21 -14.92 -14.66 7.72
C VAL A 21 -15.06 -15.58 6.51
N GLN A 22 -16.05 -15.32 5.68
CA GLN A 22 -16.28 -16.04 4.43
C GLN A 22 -16.15 -15.09 3.25
N SER A 23 -15.54 -15.56 2.16
CA SER A 23 -15.48 -14.81 0.92
C SER A 23 -15.77 -15.65 -0.30
N GLN A 24 -16.25 -14.98 -1.35
CA GLN A 24 -16.48 -15.57 -2.66
C GLN A 24 -16.03 -14.57 -3.72
N ASN A 25 -15.22 -15.02 -4.67
CA ASN A 25 -14.70 -14.19 -5.77
C ASN A 25 -14.03 -12.89 -5.28
N GLY A 26 -13.21 -12.98 -4.21
CA GLY A 26 -12.51 -11.82 -3.63
C GLY A 26 -13.36 -10.88 -2.77
N VAL A 27 -14.67 -11.14 -2.63
CA VAL A 27 -15.58 -10.32 -1.82
C VAL A 27 -15.92 -11.05 -0.53
N ILE A 28 -15.86 -10.37 0.62
CA ILE A 28 -16.34 -10.88 1.90
C ILE A 28 -17.87 -10.98 1.82
N THR A 29 -18.40 -12.19 2.03
CA THR A 29 -19.84 -12.47 1.95
C THR A 29 -20.50 -12.63 3.32
N ALA A 30 -19.70 -12.98 4.35
CA ALA A 30 -20.20 -13.08 5.71
C ALA A 30 -19.08 -12.88 6.74
N VAL A 31 -19.43 -12.23 7.87
CA VAL A 31 -18.63 -12.16 9.10
C VAL A 31 -19.52 -12.64 10.23
N THR A 32 -19.13 -13.71 10.91
CA THR A 32 -19.91 -14.32 12.00
C THR A 32 -19.10 -14.27 13.28
N ILE A 33 -19.63 -13.62 14.30
CA ILE A 33 -19.04 -13.54 15.66
C ILE A 33 -19.56 -14.71 16.50
N GLY A 34 -18.73 -15.26 17.37
CA GLY A 34 -19.06 -16.43 18.20
C GLY A 34 -19.17 -17.73 17.39
N ALA A 35 -18.46 -17.82 16.29
CA ALA A 35 -18.43 -19.03 15.46
C ALA A 35 -17.54 -20.11 16.06
N GLU A 36 -17.86 -21.36 15.75
CA GLU A 36 -16.95 -22.47 16.07
C GLU A 36 -15.65 -22.40 15.25
N PRO A 37 -14.53 -22.88 15.83
CA PRO A 37 -13.23 -22.92 15.14
C PRO A 37 -13.30 -23.65 13.79
N HIS A 38 -12.50 -23.19 12.83
CA HIS A 38 -12.40 -23.77 11.51
C HIS A 38 -10.95 -24.21 11.23
N ARG A 39 -10.75 -25.17 10.33
CA ARG A 39 -9.41 -25.70 9.98
C ARG A 39 -8.40 -24.62 9.54
N HIS A 40 -8.87 -23.53 8.96
CA HIS A 40 -8.05 -22.37 8.63
C HIS A 40 -8.14 -21.32 9.75
N THR A 41 -7.50 -21.62 10.88
CA THR A 41 -7.37 -20.73 12.03
C THR A 41 -6.04 -19.99 11.95
N PHE A 42 -6.07 -18.70 12.23
CA PHE A 42 -4.89 -17.84 12.30
C PHE A 42 -4.75 -17.27 13.71
N ASP A 43 -3.56 -17.36 14.26
CA ASP A 43 -3.24 -16.78 15.56
C ASP A 43 -3.15 -15.24 15.46
N GLY A 44 -3.42 -14.59 16.59
CA GLY A 44 -3.35 -13.13 16.71
C GLY A 44 -4.71 -12.45 16.53
N VAL A 45 -4.66 -11.15 16.24
CA VAL A 45 -5.86 -10.32 16.01
C VAL A 45 -5.93 -9.99 14.53
N ALA A 46 -7.00 -10.44 13.87
CA ALA A 46 -7.25 -10.04 12.49
C ALA A 46 -7.73 -8.58 12.44
N VAL A 47 -7.14 -7.80 11.56
CA VAL A 47 -7.57 -6.43 11.27
C VAL A 47 -7.80 -6.28 9.77
N PRO A 48 -8.69 -5.39 9.32
CA PRO A 48 -8.77 -5.03 7.91
C PRO A 48 -7.42 -4.53 7.40
N GLY A 49 -7.12 -4.79 6.13
CA GLY A 49 -5.92 -4.22 5.49
C GLY A 49 -5.94 -2.69 5.58
N PHE A 50 -4.79 -2.09 5.84
CA PHE A 50 -4.68 -0.64 6.00
C PHE A 50 -4.89 0.08 4.66
N ALA A 51 -5.48 1.28 4.73
CA ALA A 51 -5.55 2.18 3.60
C ALA A 51 -4.50 3.29 3.76
N ASN A 52 -3.60 3.42 2.80
CA ASN A 52 -2.72 4.58 2.68
C ASN A 52 -3.41 5.60 1.76
N THR A 53 -3.90 6.69 2.33
CA THR A 53 -4.67 7.71 1.61
C THR A 53 -3.84 8.91 1.16
N HIS A 54 -2.53 8.91 1.44
CA HIS A 54 -1.62 9.97 1.02
C HIS A 54 -0.22 9.40 0.81
N SER A 55 0.21 9.32 -0.44
CA SER A 55 1.52 8.78 -0.79
C SER A 55 2.13 9.49 -2.00
N HIS A 56 3.44 9.67 -1.94
CA HIS A 56 4.30 10.13 -3.03
C HIS A 56 5.35 9.05 -3.30
N ILE A 57 4.98 8.04 -4.06
CA ILE A 57 5.74 6.78 -4.19
C ILE A 57 7.20 6.99 -4.58
N PHE A 58 7.50 7.92 -5.50
CA PHE A 58 8.87 8.14 -5.96
C PHE A 58 9.79 8.67 -4.85
N HIS A 59 9.25 9.32 -3.80
CA HIS A 59 10.03 9.73 -2.64
C HIS A 59 10.68 8.56 -1.91
N ARG A 60 10.22 7.32 -2.15
CA ARG A 60 10.90 6.12 -1.62
C ARG A 60 12.36 6.02 -2.08
N GLY A 61 12.68 6.54 -3.26
CA GLY A 61 14.04 6.64 -3.79
C GLY A 61 14.94 7.67 -3.08
N LEU A 62 14.38 8.51 -2.19
CA LEU A 62 15.14 9.47 -1.37
C LEU A 62 15.61 8.88 -0.04
N ARG A 63 15.31 7.61 0.25
CA ARG A 63 15.74 6.99 1.50
C ARG A 63 17.25 7.09 1.69
N GLY A 64 17.68 7.68 2.81
CA GLY A 64 19.09 7.94 3.11
C GLY A 64 19.67 9.17 2.41
N ALA A 65 18.86 9.95 1.68
CA ALA A 65 19.26 11.21 1.09
C ALA A 65 18.53 12.38 1.76
N GLY A 66 19.22 13.49 2.01
CA GLY A 66 18.63 14.70 2.64
C GLY A 66 18.30 14.55 4.13
N GLU A 67 18.84 13.53 4.80
CA GLU A 67 18.64 13.34 6.25
C GLU A 67 19.46 14.38 7.05
N GLY A 68 18.77 15.08 7.96
CA GLY A 68 19.41 16.09 8.83
C GLY A 68 19.59 17.47 8.21
N GLU A 69 19.03 17.70 7.04
CA GLU A 69 19.08 18.97 6.33
C GLU A 69 17.73 19.72 6.40
N ASP A 70 17.70 20.95 5.88
CA ASP A 70 16.49 21.75 5.83
C ASP A 70 15.56 21.32 4.67
N PHE A 71 14.35 21.89 4.63
CA PHE A 71 13.36 21.62 3.58
C PHE A 71 13.91 21.91 2.16
N TRP A 72 14.77 22.92 2.00
CA TRP A 72 15.21 23.33 0.69
C TRP A 72 16.26 22.38 0.10
N SER A 73 17.16 21.88 0.92
CA SER A 73 18.12 20.86 0.55
C SER A 73 17.42 19.54 0.22
N TRP A 74 16.44 19.10 1.04
CA TRP A 74 15.58 17.96 0.73
C TRP A 74 14.85 18.16 -0.61
N ARG A 75 14.27 19.33 -0.86
CA ARG A 75 13.58 19.64 -2.10
C ARG A 75 14.50 19.56 -3.32
N THR A 76 15.74 20.00 -3.18
CA THR A 76 16.75 19.91 -4.25
C THR A 76 17.03 18.45 -4.61
N GLU A 77 17.22 17.57 -3.62
CA GLU A 77 17.42 16.14 -3.85
C GLU A 77 16.18 15.48 -4.45
N MET A 78 14.99 15.87 -4.04
CA MET A 78 13.74 15.39 -4.61
C MET A 78 13.65 15.70 -6.12
N TYR A 79 13.94 16.93 -6.53
CA TYR A 79 13.95 17.27 -7.96
C TYR A 79 15.08 16.58 -8.72
N ARG A 80 16.25 16.41 -8.09
CA ARG A 80 17.36 15.67 -8.68
C ARG A 80 16.95 14.22 -8.97
N LEU A 81 16.26 13.58 -8.06
CA LEU A 81 15.70 12.24 -8.26
C LEU A 81 14.66 12.24 -9.39
N ALA A 82 13.64 13.12 -9.28
CA ALA A 82 12.55 13.18 -10.25
C ALA A 82 13.06 13.36 -11.70
N ASN A 83 14.07 14.21 -11.90
CA ASN A 83 14.67 14.46 -13.22
C ASN A 83 15.53 13.29 -13.76
N ARG A 84 15.82 12.28 -12.94
CA ARG A 84 16.56 11.08 -13.33
C ARG A 84 15.66 9.89 -13.63
N LEU A 85 14.40 9.96 -13.22
CA LEU A 85 13.46 8.88 -13.44
C LEU A 85 12.92 8.93 -14.88
N ASP A 86 13.16 7.86 -15.61
CA ASP A 86 12.46 7.50 -16.83
C ASP A 86 11.25 6.59 -16.49
N PRO A 87 10.35 6.29 -17.44
CA PRO A 87 9.20 5.41 -17.20
C PRO A 87 9.58 4.05 -16.59
N ASP A 88 10.63 3.41 -17.10
CA ASP A 88 11.06 2.09 -16.63
C ASP A 88 11.62 2.12 -15.21
N SER A 89 12.45 3.08 -14.89
CA SER A 89 13.02 3.24 -13.54
C SER A 89 11.96 3.66 -12.53
N TYR A 90 11.01 4.52 -12.94
CA TYR A 90 9.86 4.86 -12.12
C TYR A 90 8.99 3.63 -11.82
N TYR A 91 8.66 2.84 -12.83
CA TYR A 91 7.89 1.61 -12.66
C TYR A 91 8.57 0.64 -11.68
N ARG A 92 9.87 0.39 -11.84
CA ARG A 92 10.63 -0.48 -10.92
C ARG A 92 10.63 0.04 -9.49
N LEU A 93 10.80 1.35 -9.31
CA LEU A 93 10.75 2.00 -7.99
C LEU A 93 9.36 1.90 -7.37
N ALA A 94 8.33 2.22 -8.13
CA ALA A 94 6.94 2.15 -7.68
C ALA A 94 6.55 0.72 -7.28
N ARG A 95 6.88 -0.26 -8.14
CA ARG A 95 6.63 -1.68 -7.84
C ARG A 95 7.31 -2.14 -6.55
N ALA A 96 8.55 -1.74 -6.31
CA ALA A 96 9.26 -2.06 -5.08
C ALA A 96 8.60 -1.41 -3.86
N ALA A 97 8.21 -0.14 -3.95
CA ALA A 97 7.53 0.58 -2.88
C ALA A 97 6.14 0.01 -2.58
N PHE A 98 5.37 -0.38 -3.60
CA PHE A 98 4.09 -1.05 -3.40
C PHE A 98 4.26 -2.43 -2.76
N ALA A 99 5.27 -3.20 -3.13
CA ALA A 99 5.57 -4.48 -2.49
C ALA A 99 5.89 -4.32 -0.99
N GLU A 100 6.63 -3.27 -0.61
CA GLU A 100 6.86 -2.93 0.79
C GLU A 100 5.55 -2.59 1.52
N LEU A 101 4.66 -1.81 0.90
CA LEU A 101 3.37 -1.46 1.48
C LEU A 101 2.49 -2.71 1.69
N VAL A 102 2.41 -3.59 0.70
CA VAL A 102 1.68 -4.86 0.83
C VAL A 102 2.26 -5.71 1.96
N ALA A 103 3.59 -5.84 2.04
CA ALA A 103 4.25 -6.57 3.11
C ALA A 103 4.00 -5.95 4.50
N ALA A 104 3.75 -4.64 4.57
CA ALA A 104 3.38 -3.93 5.79
C ALA A 104 1.87 -3.96 6.10
N GLY A 105 1.06 -4.69 5.31
CA GLY A 105 -0.38 -4.87 5.56
C GLY A 105 -1.29 -3.81 4.93
N TYR A 106 -0.78 -2.99 4.01
CA TYR A 106 -1.62 -2.07 3.24
C TYR A 106 -2.34 -2.82 2.11
N ALA A 107 -3.65 -2.62 2.01
CA ALA A 107 -4.50 -3.24 0.99
C ALA A 107 -5.06 -2.23 -0.02
N SER A 108 -4.97 -0.95 0.28
CA SER A 108 -5.44 0.13 -0.59
C SER A 108 -4.47 1.30 -0.56
N LEU A 109 -4.32 1.97 -1.70
CA LEU A 109 -3.46 3.13 -1.84
C LEU A 109 -4.18 4.24 -2.61
N GLY A 110 -4.17 5.45 -2.05
CA GLY A 110 -4.42 6.70 -2.74
C GLY A 110 -3.13 7.50 -2.81
N GLY A 111 -2.60 7.71 -4.00
CA GLY A 111 -1.33 8.38 -4.20
C GLY A 111 -1.39 9.54 -5.17
N PHE A 112 -0.41 10.45 -5.06
CA PHE A 112 -0.18 11.49 -6.05
C PHE A 112 0.77 10.98 -7.12
N HIS A 113 0.37 11.16 -8.37
CA HIS A 113 1.22 10.92 -9.52
C HIS A 113 2.08 12.17 -9.77
N CYS A 114 3.26 12.22 -9.14
CA CYS A 114 4.09 13.42 -9.10
C CYS A 114 4.99 13.60 -10.33
N VAL A 115 5.28 12.54 -11.09
CA VAL A 115 6.21 12.54 -12.23
C VAL A 115 5.40 12.41 -13.52
N GLN A 116 4.76 13.51 -13.93
CA GLN A 116 3.85 13.53 -15.08
C GLN A 116 4.52 13.98 -16.39
N HIS A 117 5.75 14.48 -16.33
CA HIS A 117 6.46 15.03 -17.48
C HIS A 117 7.83 14.39 -17.64
N GLN A 118 8.22 14.20 -18.89
CA GLN A 118 9.59 13.80 -19.22
C GLN A 118 10.57 14.92 -18.84
N PRO A 119 11.86 14.61 -18.60
CA PRO A 119 12.88 15.61 -18.31
C PRO A 119 12.96 16.72 -19.37
N ALA A 120 12.54 16.44 -20.61
CA ALA A 120 12.46 17.38 -21.72
C ALA A 120 11.13 18.17 -21.78
N GLY A 121 10.22 18.02 -20.79
CA GLY A 121 8.98 18.81 -20.69
C GLY A 121 7.75 18.24 -21.40
N GLY A 122 7.83 17.09 -22.07
CA GLY A 122 6.67 16.39 -22.64
C GLY A 122 5.86 15.61 -21.60
N PRO A 123 4.54 15.41 -21.80
CA PRO A 123 3.74 14.62 -20.86
C PRO A 123 4.10 13.12 -20.92
N ASN A 124 4.24 12.50 -19.75
CA ASN A 124 4.37 11.04 -19.60
C ASN A 124 2.99 10.39 -19.60
N ARG A 125 2.40 10.23 -20.77
CA ARG A 125 1.04 9.67 -20.89
C ARG A 125 0.96 8.18 -20.50
N GLU A 126 2.05 7.44 -20.63
CA GLU A 126 2.10 5.99 -20.39
C GLU A 126 2.27 5.63 -18.93
N GLN A 127 2.89 6.46 -18.11
CA GLN A 127 3.11 6.18 -16.69
C GLN A 127 1.84 6.11 -15.84
N ALA A 128 0.76 6.76 -16.25
CA ALA A 128 -0.51 6.74 -15.51
C ALA A 128 -1.35 5.49 -15.78
N VAL A 129 -1.03 4.73 -16.82
CA VAL A 129 -1.83 3.56 -17.27
C VAL A 129 -1.21 2.23 -16.79
N GLU A 130 0.07 2.22 -16.43
CA GLU A 130 0.81 0.99 -16.07
C GLU A 130 0.92 0.73 -14.55
N MET A 131 0.26 1.53 -13.72
CA MET A 131 0.15 1.32 -12.27
C MET A 131 -1.23 0.80 -11.90
#